data_080f755dcd031925087e319e8e308976
#
_entry.id   080f755dcd031925087e319e8e308976
#
_cell.length_a   1.000
_cell.length_b   1.000
_cell.length_c   1.000
_cell.angle_alpha   90.00
_cell.angle_beta   90.00
_cell.angle_gamma   90.00
#
_symmetry.space_group_name_H-M   'P 1'
#
loop_
_entity.id
_entity.type
_entity.pdbx_description
1 polymer ?
#
loop_
_entity_poly.entity_id
_entity_poly.type
_entity_poly.pdbx_seq_one_letter_code
_entity_poly.pdbx_strand_id
1 'polypeptide(L)'
;VLHPNARHWCWATVAGKPNDSQQLGFSDDGEPAGTAGKPMLAALQGSGLGEICAVTVRYYGGILLGTGGLVRAYGGGVQQALKRLDVTTKVDYLRYQVRCDYSQIQWLQALCEKYDVAVIEQDFQAEVTVMLGVRLDKLQAFERELTEKSAGRLSLEQSE
;
A
#
# COMPACT_ATOMS: atom_id res chain seq x y z
N VAL A 1 -1.93 -23.24 14.43
CA VAL A 1 -1.92 -22.06 15.33
C VAL A 1 -0.59 -22.02 16.07
N LEU A 2 0.19 -20.94 15.93
CA LEU A 2 1.54 -20.84 16.52
C LEU A 2 1.54 -20.75 18.06
N HIS A 3 0.43 -20.30 18.65
CA HIS A 3 0.31 -20.05 20.09
C HIS A 3 -0.98 -20.63 20.70
N PRO A 4 -1.17 -21.98 20.67
CA PRO A 4 -2.44 -22.60 21.04
C PRO A 4 -2.83 -22.40 22.52
N ASN A 5 -1.88 -22.10 23.38
CA ASN A 5 -2.09 -21.90 24.82
C ASN A 5 -2.20 -20.44 25.25
N ALA A 6 -2.19 -19.50 24.30
CA ALA A 6 -2.39 -18.11 24.62
C ALA A 6 -3.85 -17.83 24.99
N ARG A 7 -4.10 -16.80 25.77
CA ARG A 7 -5.44 -16.47 26.25
C ARG A 7 -6.14 -15.44 25.39
N HIS A 8 -5.38 -14.57 24.73
CA HIS A 8 -5.91 -13.48 23.90
C HIS A 8 -5.05 -13.32 22.64
N TRP A 9 -5.73 -13.11 21.50
CA TRP A 9 -5.15 -12.76 20.20
C TRP A 9 -5.76 -11.46 19.73
N CYS A 10 -5.35 -10.37 20.36
CA CYS A 10 -5.85 -9.04 20.00
C CYS A 10 -5.24 -8.60 18.68
N TRP A 11 -6.01 -7.92 17.87
CA TRP A 11 -5.53 -7.45 16.58
C TRP A 11 -6.03 -6.05 16.25
N ALA A 12 -5.31 -5.37 15.37
CA ALA A 12 -5.70 -4.12 14.74
C ALA A 12 -5.17 -4.06 13.30
N THR A 13 -5.90 -3.39 12.43
CA THR A 13 -5.53 -3.26 11.02
C THR A 13 -5.89 -1.90 10.46
N VAL A 14 -5.00 -1.40 9.59
CA VAL A 14 -5.24 -0.32 8.63
C VAL A 14 -5.14 -0.99 7.26
N ALA A 15 -6.28 -1.47 6.73
CA ALA A 15 -6.31 -2.30 5.52
C ALA A 15 -6.15 -1.49 4.23
N GLY A 16 -6.44 -0.19 4.26
CA GLY A 16 -6.29 0.72 3.13
C GLY A 16 -5.04 1.60 3.20
N LYS A 17 -5.10 2.69 2.45
CA LYS A 17 -4.06 3.75 2.48
C LYS A 17 -3.95 4.36 3.88
N PRO A 18 -2.79 4.95 4.24
CA PRO A 18 -2.68 5.73 5.46
C PRO A 18 -3.79 6.79 5.54
N ASN A 19 -4.39 6.93 6.73
CA ASN A 19 -5.49 7.87 7.00
C ASN A 19 -6.84 7.57 6.32
N ASP A 20 -7.00 6.41 5.69
CA ASP A 20 -8.31 5.94 5.23
C ASP A 20 -9.11 5.40 6.43
N SER A 21 -10.09 6.20 6.89
CA SER A 21 -10.93 5.85 8.05
C SER A 21 -11.97 4.76 7.76
N GLN A 22 -12.16 4.38 6.49
CA GLN A 22 -13.17 3.39 6.10
C GLN A 22 -12.65 1.94 6.19
N GLN A 23 -11.35 1.75 6.26
CA GLN A 23 -10.69 0.44 6.23
C GLN A 23 -9.89 0.16 7.51
N LEU A 24 -10.50 0.46 8.64
CA LEU A 24 -9.92 0.22 9.96
C LEU A 24 -10.65 -0.92 10.66
N GLY A 25 -9.91 -1.71 11.40
CA GLY A 25 -10.47 -2.77 12.23
C GLY A 25 -9.64 -3.04 13.47
N PHE A 26 -10.28 -3.54 14.52
CA PHE A 26 -9.59 -4.03 15.72
C PHE A 26 -10.45 -5.01 16.52
N SER A 27 -9.80 -5.77 17.38
CA SER A 27 -10.45 -6.64 18.36
C SER A 27 -9.66 -6.70 19.65
N ASP A 28 -10.37 -6.65 20.76
CA ASP A 28 -9.79 -6.85 22.10
C ASP A 28 -9.70 -8.33 22.48
N ASP A 29 -10.35 -9.24 21.74
CA ASP A 29 -10.36 -10.70 21.96
C ASP A 29 -10.48 -11.12 23.44
N GLY A 30 -11.52 -10.59 24.11
CA GLY A 30 -11.81 -10.88 25.51
C GLY A 30 -11.01 -10.11 26.54
N GLU A 31 -10.13 -9.20 26.18
CA GLU A 31 -9.61 -8.20 27.08
C GLU A 31 -10.69 -7.16 27.43
N PRO A 32 -10.57 -6.41 28.52
CA PRO A 32 -11.50 -5.33 28.82
C PRO A 32 -11.65 -4.36 27.63
N ALA A 33 -12.87 -3.96 27.35
CA ALA A 33 -13.20 -3.17 26.15
C ALA A 33 -12.30 -1.93 25.99
N GLY A 34 -11.68 -1.79 24.82
CA GLY A 34 -10.83 -0.67 24.45
C GLY A 34 -9.42 -0.70 25.07
N THR A 35 -9.01 -1.78 25.73
CA THR A 35 -7.70 -1.86 26.37
C THR A 35 -6.61 -2.51 25.53
N ALA A 36 -6.97 -3.15 24.43
CA ALA A 36 -6.04 -3.88 23.56
C ALA A 36 -6.11 -3.40 22.10
N GLY A 37 -7.16 -3.76 21.37
CA GLY A 37 -7.27 -3.48 19.94
C GLY A 37 -7.26 -1.99 19.61
N LYS A 38 -7.95 -1.18 20.40
CA LYS A 38 -7.98 0.28 20.19
C LYS A 38 -6.62 0.97 20.38
N PRO A 39 -5.84 0.70 21.43
CA PRO A 39 -4.45 1.19 21.55
C PRO A 39 -3.53 0.70 20.43
N MET A 40 -3.71 -0.55 19.99
CA MET A 40 -2.96 -1.10 18.86
C MET A 40 -3.28 -0.34 17.56
N LEU A 41 -4.58 -0.09 17.29
CA LEU A 41 -5.01 0.68 16.13
C LEU A 41 -4.45 2.10 16.16
N ALA A 42 -4.50 2.77 17.31
CA ALA A 42 -3.92 4.10 17.47
C ALA A 42 -2.41 4.13 17.17
N ALA A 43 -1.68 3.09 17.55
CA ALA A 43 -0.25 2.96 17.23
C ALA A 43 -0.02 2.77 15.73
N LEU A 44 -0.85 1.95 15.05
CA LEU A 44 -0.77 1.76 13.59
C LEU A 44 -1.08 3.07 12.84
N GLN A 45 -2.17 3.75 13.19
CA GLN A 45 -2.53 5.03 12.57
C GLN A 45 -1.45 6.10 12.78
N GLY A 46 -0.88 6.17 13.98
CA GLY A 46 0.21 7.10 14.30
C GLY A 46 1.52 6.82 13.56
N SER A 47 1.69 5.62 13.00
CA SER A 47 2.87 5.27 12.17
C SER A 47 2.85 5.88 10.78
N GLY A 48 1.68 6.29 10.27
CA GLY A 48 1.50 6.75 8.90
C GLY A 48 1.61 5.64 7.85
N LEU A 49 1.58 4.36 8.26
CA LEU A 49 1.58 3.21 7.37
C LEU A 49 0.16 2.76 7.04
N GLY A 50 -0.04 2.24 5.84
CA GLY A 50 -1.25 1.55 5.39
C GLY A 50 -0.98 0.10 5.01
N GLU A 51 -2.04 -0.65 4.68
CA GLU A 51 -1.97 -2.07 4.32
C GLU A 51 -1.22 -2.89 5.38
N ILE A 52 -1.48 -2.60 6.66
CA ILE A 52 -0.79 -3.17 7.81
C ILE A 52 -1.77 -3.79 8.80
N CYS A 53 -1.36 -4.93 9.37
CA CYS A 53 -2.08 -5.59 10.45
C CYS A 53 -1.08 -5.94 11.56
N ALA A 54 -1.49 -5.72 12.81
CA ALA A 54 -0.76 -6.17 13.97
C ALA A 54 -1.61 -7.18 14.75
N VAL A 55 -1.01 -8.27 15.17
CA VAL A 55 -1.60 -9.26 16.07
C VAL A 55 -0.71 -9.37 17.30
N THR A 56 -1.30 -9.17 18.47
CA THR A 56 -0.61 -9.32 19.76
C THR A 56 -1.18 -10.51 20.50
N VAL A 57 -0.32 -11.45 20.83
CA VAL A 57 -0.67 -12.65 21.57
C VAL A 57 -0.25 -12.48 23.02
N ARG A 58 -1.20 -12.64 23.96
CA ARG A 58 -0.94 -12.50 25.37
C ARG A 58 -1.13 -13.81 26.13
N TYR A 59 -0.16 -14.17 26.90
CA TYR A 59 -0.23 -15.19 27.93
C TYR A 59 -0.48 -14.56 29.30
N TYR A 60 -1.31 -15.21 30.10
CA TYR A 60 -1.51 -14.74 31.47
C TYR A 60 -0.34 -15.21 32.36
N GLY A 61 0.35 -14.25 32.93
CA GLY A 61 1.53 -14.50 33.78
C GLY A 61 1.28 -14.41 35.30
N GLY A 62 0.01 -14.48 35.74
CA GLY A 62 -0.32 -14.43 37.17
C GLY A 62 -0.42 -13.04 37.80
N ILE A 63 -0.06 -11.98 37.07
CA ILE A 63 -0.11 -10.59 37.54
C ILE A 63 -1.17 -9.80 36.74
N LEU A 64 -2.06 -9.10 37.42
CA LEU A 64 -3.03 -8.21 36.82
C LEU A 64 -2.36 -6.88 36.44
N LEU A 65 -2.37 -6.55 35.15
CA LEU A 65 -1.78 -5.30 34.65
C LEU A 65 -2.68 -4.08 34.91
N GLY A 66 -3.97 -4.29 35.11
CA GLY A 66 -4.98 -3.24 35.10
C GLY A 66 -5.21 -2.64 33.71
N THR A 67 -6.28 -1.85 33.56
CA THR A 67 -6.66 -1.27 32.27
C THR A 67 -5.56 -0.38 31.67
N GLY A 68 -4.96 0.49 32.47
CA GLY A 68 -3.86 1.36 32.04
C GLY A 68 -2.59 0.60 31.67
N GLY A 69 -2.30 -0.51 32.36
CA GLY A 69 -1.18 -1.41 32.04
C GLY A 69 -1.39 -2.14 30.71
N LEU A 70 -2.61 -2.63 30.46
CA LEU A 70 -2.98 -3.27 29.21
C LEU A 70 -2.84 -2.30 28.02
N VAL A 71 -3.40 -1.10 28.11
CA VAL A 71 -3.29 -0.07 27.07
C VAL A 71 -1.82 0.20 26.70
N ARG A 72 -0.96 0.36 27.70
CA ARG A 72 0.48 0.58 27.47
C ARG A 72 1.18 -0.64 26.88
N ALA A 73 0.84 -1.84 27.34
CA ALA A 73 1.45 -3.08 26.85
C ALA A 73 1.08 -3.32 25.37
N TYR A 74 -0.19 -3.23 25.00
CA TYR A 74 -0.65 -3.45 23.63
C TYR A 74 -0.20 -2.36 22.66
N GLY A 75 -0.42 -1.10 22.98
CA GLY A 75 0.02 0.03 22.15
C GLY A 75 1.54 0.11 22.04
N GLY A 76 2.25 -0.03 23.19
CA GLY A 76 3.71 0.00 23.22
C GLY A 76 4.35 -1.18 22.50
N GLY A 77 3.76 -2.38 22.59
CA GLY A 77 4.22 -3.57 21.86
C GLY A 77 4.18 -3.35 20.35
N VAL A 78 3.07 -2.81 19.84
CA VAL A 78 2.95 -2.47 18.41
C VAL A 78 3.95 -1.39 18.00
N GLN A 79 4.12 -0.33 18.80
CA GLN A 79 5.12 0.72 18.54
C GLN A 79 6.55 0.17 18.47
N GLN A 80 6.90 -0.79 19.32
CA GLN A 80 8.23 -1.43 19.27
C GLN A 80 8.40 -2.32 18.03
N ALA A 81 7.36 -3.06 17.62
CA ALA A 81 7.37 -3.85 16.41
C ALA A 81 7.53 -2.97 15.15
N LEU A 82 6.81 -1.85 15.09
CA LEU A 82 6.90 -0.89 13.99
C LEU A 82 8.31 -0.34 13.76
N LYS A 83 9.10 -0.16 14.82
CA LYS A 83 10.50 0.31 14.71
C LYS A 83 11.42 -0.67 14.00
N ARG A 84 11.03 -1.93 13.90
CA ARG A 84 11.81 -3.02 13.30
C ARG A 84 11.22 -3.52 11.99
N LEU A 85 10.13 -2.90 11.55
CA LEU A 85 9.42 -3.30 10.34
C LEU A 85 10.11 -2.70 9.11
N ASP A 86 10.47 -3.55 8.16
CA ASP A 86 10.85 -3.10 6.84
C ASP A 86 9.60 -2.65 6.07
N VAL A 87 9.66 -1.46 5.51
CA VAL A 87 8.53 -0.86 4.80
C VAL A 87 8.94 -0.52 3.36
N THR A 88 7.97 -0.56 2.46
CA THR A 88 8.14 -0.13 1.07
C THR A 88 7.07 0.90 0.72
N THR A 89 7.40 1.76 -0.23
CA THR A 89 6.41 2.70 -0.76
C THR A 89 5.64 2.03 -1.87
N LYS A 90 4.34 1.82 -1.66
CA LYS A 90 3.43 1.38 -2.72
C LYS A 90 3.06 2.59 -3.58
N VAL A 91 3.28 2.45 -4.87
CA VAL A 91 2.92 3.47 -5.86
C VAL A 91 1.71 2.97 -6.65
N ASP A 92 0.66 3.79 -6.70
CA ASP A 92 -0.49 3.48 -7.54
C ASP A 92 -0.16 3.84 -8.99
N TYR A 93 -0.29 2.84 -9.86
CA TYR A 93 -0.18 2.99 -11.30
C TYR A 93 -1.57 2.94 -11.93
N LEU A 94 -1.86 3.90 -12.77
CA LEU A 94 -3.00 3.84 -13.67
C LEU A 94 -2.57 3.14 -14.96
N ARG A 95 -3.42 2.26 -15.47
CA ARG A 95 -3.15 1.52 -16.70
C ARG A 95 -3.60 2.31 -17.92
N TYR A 96 -2.70 2.43 -18.88
CA TYR A 96 -2.96 3.06 -20.17
C TYR A 96 -2.42 2.20 -21.30
N GLN A 97 -3.08 2.31 -22.44
CA GLN A 97 -2.63 1.72 -23.68
C GLN A 97 -2.17 2.84 -24.63
N VAL A 98 -1.07 2.60 -25.30
CA VAL A 98 -0.58 3.44 -26.40
C VAL A 98 -0.38 2.56 -27.64
N ARG A 99 -0.90 3.01 -28.77
CA ARG A 99 -0.61 2.38 -30.08
C ARG A 99 0.41 3.19 -30.82
N CYS A 100 1.44 2.55 -31.32
CA CYS A 100 2.54 3.22 -32.00
C CYS A 100 3.10 2.37 -33.15
N ASP A 101 3.79 3.03 -34.06
CA ASP A 101 4.56 2.37 -35.09
C ASP A 101 5.89 1.83 -34.54
N TYR A 102 6.46 0.83 -35.20
CA TYR A 102 7.78 0.26 -34.83
C TYR A 102 8.88 1.31 -34.72
N SER A 103 8.86 2.34 -35.58
CA SER A 103 9.82 3.44 -35.53
C SER A 103 9.71 4.33 -34.28
N GLN A 104 8.59 4.26 -33.59
CA GLN A 104 8.30 5.08 -32.40
C GLN A 104 8.65 4.39 -31.09
N ILE A 105 8.86 3.07 -31.08
CA ILE A 105 9.08 2.27 -29.87
C ILE A 105 10.29 2.78 -29.08
N GLN A 106 11.41 3.02 -29.75
CA GLN A 106 12.67 3.40 -29.08
C GLN A 106 12.53 4.70 -28.30
N TRP A 107 11.94 5.73 -28.91
CA TRP A 107 11.76 6.99 -28.20
C TRP A 107 10.62 6.93 -27.16
N LEU A 108 9.59 6.10 -27.37
CA LEU A 108 8.55 5.86 -26.40
C LEU A 108 9.13 5.18 -25.13
N GLN A 109 10.02 4.20 -25.31
CA GLN A 109 10.73 3.56 -24.19
C GLN A 109 11.58 4.56 -23.42
N ALA A 110 12.36 5.39 -24.12
CA ALA A 110 13.14 6.45 -23.49
C ALA A 110 12.26 7.46 -22.73
N LEU A 111 11.07 7.76 -23.23
CA LEU A 111 10.10 8.61 -22.54
C LEU A 111 9.55 7.92 -21.28
N CYS A 112 9.25 6.63 -21.36
CA CYS A 112 8.81 5.83 -20.21
C CYS A 112 9.89 5.83 -19.12
N GLU A 113 11.14 5.59 -19.45
CA GLU A 113 12.27 5.64 -18.51
C GLU A 113 12.39 7.02 -17.84
N LYS A 114 12.31 8.11 -18.63
CA LYS A 114 12.39 9.49 -18.11
C LYS A 114 11.35 9.80 -17.04
N TYR A 115 10.13 9.27 -17.18
CA TYR A 115 9.01 9.53 -16.28
C TYR A 115 8.73 8.42 -15.27
N ASP A 116 9.58 7.38 -15.22
CA ASP A 116 9.39 6.21 -14.36
C ASP A 116 8.03 5.53 -14.64
N VAL A 117 7.70 5.40 -15.93
CA VAL A 117 6.51 4.72 -16.43
C VAL A 117 6.84 3.25 -16.67
N ALA A 118 6.09 2.36 -16.04
CA ALA A 118 6.29 0.93 -16.21
C ALA A 118 5.71 0.46 -17.56
N VAL A 119 6.51 -0.23 -18.35
CA VAL A 119 6.01 -0.98 -19.51
C VAL A 119 5.55 -2.35 -19.00
N ILE A 120 4.24 -2.58 -19.00
CA ILE A 120 3.61 -3.80 -18.46
C ILE A 120 3.62 -4.92 -19.50
N GLU A 121 3.22 -4.57 -20.72
CA GLU A 121 3.08 -5.53 -21.83
C GLU A 121 3.30 -4.84 -23.17
N GLN A 122 3.79 -5.58 -24.15
CA GLN A 122 3.95 -5.11 -25.52
C GLN A 122 3.42 -6.19 -26.47
N ASP A 123 2.51 -5.81 -27.35
CA ASP A 123 1.99 -6.68 -28.40
C ASP A 123 2.44 -6.14 -29.76
N PHE A 124 3.15 -6.98 -30.52
CA PHE A 124 3.77 -6.67 -31.80
C PHE A 124 2.97 -7.30 -32.93
N GLN A 125 2.08 -6.52 -33.54
CA GLN A 125 1.30 -6.91 -34.70
C GLN A 125 1.54 -5.96 -35.86
N ALA A 126 0.51 -5.61 -36.65
CA ALA A 126 0.65 -4.59 -37.72
C ALA A 126 1.00 -3.22 -37.14
N GLU A 127 0.50 -2.92 -35.95
CA GLU A 127 0.88 -1.81 -35.09
C GLU A 127 1.35 -2.39 -33.74
N VAL A 128 2.14 -1.62 -33.00
CA VAL A 128 2.58 -2.03 -31.67
C VAL A 128 1.66 -1.42 -30.64
N THR A 129 1.08 -2.30 -29.82
CA THR A 129 0.29 -1.90 -28.65
C THR A 129 1.16 -2.03 -27.38
N VAL A 130 1.30 -0.95 -26.64
CA VAL A 130 2.09 -0.92 -25.41
C VAL A 130 1.18 -0.62 -24.24
N MET A 131 1.14 -1.53 -23.27
CA MET A 131 0.46 -1.32 -21.98
C MET A 131 1.41 -0.67 -20.99
N LEU A 132 1.00 0.46 -20.45
CA LEU A 132 1.78 1.31 -19.58
C LEU A 132 1.15 1.39 -18.19
N GLY A 133 1.98 1.32 -17.15
CA GLY A 133 1.63 1.72 -15.80
C GLY A 133 2.18 3.11 -15.52
N VAL A 134 1.29 4.10 -15.45
CA VAL A 134 1.67 5.49 -15.25
C VAL A 134 1.30 5.93 -13.85
N ARG A 135 2.26 6.49 -13.13
CA ARG A 135 2.01 7.09 -11.80
C ARG A 135 1.13 8.31 -11.95
N LEU A 136 0.17 8.46 -11.05
CA LEU A 136 -0.78 9.57 -11.08
C LEU A 136 -0.07 10.94 -11.03
N ASP A 137 0.99 11.07 -10.23
CA ASP A 137 1.77 12.30 -10.10
C ASP A 137 2.61 12.65 -11.35
N LYS A 138 2.82 11.70 -12.26
CA LYS A 138 3.58 11.88 -13.50
C LYS A 138 2.70 11.94 -14.75
N LEU A 139 1.44 11.57 -14.64
CA LEU A 139 0.53 11.39 -15.78
C LEU A 139 0.47 12.62 -16.68
N GLN A 140 0.18 13.79 -16.12
CA GLN A 140 0.02 15.01 -16.90
C GLN A 140 1.29 15.42 -17.66
N ALA A 141 2.44 15.28 -17.02
CA ALA A 141 3.73 15.63 -17.64
C ALA A 141 4.11 14.62 -18.74
N PHE A 142 3.88 13.34 -18.50
CA PHE A 142 4.11 12.28 -19.47
C PHE A 142 3.21 12.43 -20.70
N GLU A 143 1.91 12.60 -20.50
CA GLU A 143 0.93 12.76 -21.58
C GLU A 143 1.24 13.98 -22.46
N ARG A 144 1.61 15.11 -21.86
CA ARG A 144 2.00 16.31 -22.61
C ARG A 144 3.19 16.04 -23.51
N GLU A 145 4.28 15.47 -22.97
CA GLU A 145 5.49 15.22 -23.77
C GLU A 145 5.28 14.11 -24.83
N LEU A 146 4.44 13.11 -24.52
CA LEU A 146 4.02 12.09 -25.49
C LEU A 146 3.31 12.73 -26.70
N THR A 147 2.36 13.63 -26.42
CA THR A 147 1.60 14.36 -27.44
C THR A 147 2.52 15.28 -28.26
N GLU A 148 3.38 16.04 -27.60
CA GLU A 148 4.33 16.94 -28.27
C GLU A 148 5.29 16.20 -29.20
N LYS A 149 5.94 15.15 -28.71
CA LYS A 149 6.91 14.34 -29.49
C LYS A 149 6.26 13.56 -30.64
N SER A 150 5.05 13.11 -30.46
CA SER A 150 4.30 12.41 -31.52
C SER A 150 3.62 13.35 -32.52
N ALA A 151 3.69 14.67 -32.31
CA ALA A 151 2.91 15.66 -33.04
C ALA A 151 1.40 15.34 -33.00
N GLY A 152 0.90 14.90 -31.82
CA GLY A 152 -0.49 14.53 -31.60
C GLY A 152 -0.95 13.19 -32.14
N ARG A 153 -0.01 12.37 -32.66
CA ARG A 153 -0.35 11.03 -33.24
C ARG A 153 -0.53 9.94 -32.19
N LEU A 154 0.11 10.06 -31.05
CA LEU A 154 -0.03 9.12 -29.94
C LEU A 154 -0.84 9.74 -28.81
N SER A 155 -1.72 8.95 -28.25
CA SER A 155 -2.53 9.31 -27.07
C SER A 155 -2.55 8.16 -26.06
N LEU A 156 -2.79 8.50 -24.79
CA LEU A 156 -3.05 7.54 -23.73
C LEU A 156 -4.52 7.15 -23.76
N GLU A 157 -4.81 5.88 -23.96
CA GLU A 157 -6.14 5.30 -23.83
C GLU A 157 -6.18 4.57 -22.47
N GLN A 158 -7.09 4.97 -21.58
CA GLN A 158 -7.21 4.30 -20.28
C GLN A 158 -7.68 2.87 -20.48
N SER A 159 -6.98 1.92 -19.85
CA SER A 159 -7.32 0.50 -19.85
C SER A 159 -7.83 0.10 -18.48
N GLU A 160 -8.85 -0.75 -18.42
CA GLU A 160 -9.38 -1.32 -17.18
C GLU A 160 -8.40 -2.27 -16.48
#